data_4035edc3481791bd6d986b39bce8ce53
#
_entry.id   4035edc3481791bd6d986b39bce8ce53
#
_cell.length_a   1.000
_cell.length_b   1.000
_cell.length_c   1.000
_cell.angle_alpha   90.00
_cell.angle_beta   90.00
_cell.angle_gamma   90.00
#
_symmetry.space_group_name_H-M   'P 1'
#
loop_
_entity.id
_entity.type
_entity.pdbx_description
1 polymer ?
#
loop_
_entity_poly.entity_id
_entity_poly.type
_entity_poly.pdbx_seq_one_letter_code
_entity_poly.pdbx_strand_id
1 'polypeptide(L)'
;MNESFTALCGIRYPIVQAGMAGGPATPELAAAVSNAGGLGTLGAGYMAPKDVKAAIRSIKEMTAKPFAVNLFLPEEFAFDKKQIENMEAMLKGYKERLGMERPAPFTGWTSHFQEQLDVVIQEKVPVISFTFNAPTAEMIGRLKKEGVITIATATTVEEAVLLEAAGIDAIAAQGSEAGGHRGTFIGSEDQALIGSIALIPLIADAVSVPVIAAGGIMDARGMAAALALGASAVQLGTAFLAAEESGAHPVHKKAVLESKETDLRLTKAFSGKMARGISNRFMEEMKAIDDLPPYPIQNALTSGLRKAAGSRGDREYMSLWAGQGAPLAKRRPARQLVESLIDDYKRIAEGLVKL
;
A
#
# COMPACT_ATOMS: atom_id res chain seq x y z
N MET A 1 4.73 7.38 -29.16
CA MET A 1 3.97 8.08 -28.10
C MET A 1 3.63 7.01 -27.08
N ASN A 2 4.12 7.14 -25.85
CA ASN A 2 3.76 6.19 -24.80
C ASN A 2 2.25 6.29 -24.54
N GLU A 3 1.58 5.15 -24.49
CA GLU A 3 0.18 5.08 -24.11
C GLU A 3 -0.01 5.68 -22.71
N SER A 4 -1.01 6.55 -22.53
CA SER A 4 -1.22 7.15 -21.22
C SER A 4 -1.72 6.07 -20.24
N PHE A 5 -1.37 6.18 -18.96
CA PHE A 5 -1.82 5.24 -17.92
C PHE A 5 -3.36 5.08 -17.90
N THR A 6 -4.08 6.17 -18.18
CA THR A 6 -5.55 6.14 -18.24
C THR A 6 -6.06 5.31 -19.41
N ALA A 7 -5.42 5.39 -20.59
CA ALA A 7 -5.77 4.56 -21.75
C ALA A 7 -5.40 3.09 -21.50
N LEU A 8 -4.21 2.83 -20.93
CA LEU A 8 -3.75 1.49 -20.56
C LEU A 8 -4.76 0.79 -19.63
N CYS A 9 -5.19 1.42 -18.56
CA CYS A 9 -6.10 0.82 -17.56
C CYS A 9 -7.59 0.99 -17.89
N GLY A 10 -7.98 1.72 -18.96
CA GLY A 10 -9.38 1.98 -19.30
C GLY A 10 -10.12 2.83 -18.26
N ILE A 11 -9.41 3.72 -17.54
CA ILE A 11 -9.96 4.61 -16.51
C ILE A 11 -10.09 6.05 -17.02
N ARG A 12 -10.94 6.83 -16.36
CA ARG A 12 -11.19 8.22 -16.78
C ARG A 12 -10.15 9.22 -16.25
N TYR A 13 -9.69 9.03 -15.01
CA TYR A 13 -8.82 9.95 -14.31
C TYR A 13 -7.53 9.27 -13.87
N PRO A 14 -6.38 9.94 -13.92
CA PRO A 14 -5.08 9.35 -13.55
C PRO A 14 -4.92 9.28 -12.02
N ILE A 15 -5.88 8.65 -11.35
CA ILE A 15 -5.96 8.51 -9.90
C ILE A 15 -6.07 7.03 -9.55
N VAL A 16 -5.17 6.54 -8.72
CA VAL A 16 -5.15 5.18 -8.18
C VAL A 16 -5.38 5.25 -6.66
N GLN A 17 -6.32 4.48 -6.15
CA GLN A 17 -6.40 4.23 -4.72
C GLN A 17 -5.45 3.07 -4.38
N ALA A 18 -4.51 3.30 -3.46
CA ALA A 18 -3.51 2.32 -3.09
C ALA A 18 -4.12 1.04 -2.48
N GLY A 19 -3.55 -0.11 -2.80
CA GLY A 19 -3.92 -1.41 -2.21
C GLY A 19 -3.45 -1.51 -0.76
N MET A 20 -4.25 -0.98 0.18
CA MET A 20 -3.96 -0.99 1.62
C MET A 20 -4.43 -2.30 2.26
N ALA A 21 -3.54 -3.30 2.30
CA ALA A 21 -3.84 -4.60 2.88
C ALA A 21 -4.10 -4.54 4.40
N GLY A 22 -4.79 -5.56 4.92
CA GLY A 22 -5.12 -5.65 6.34
C GLY A 22 -6.39 -4.90 6.76
N GLY A 23 -7.27 -4.59 5.79
CA GLY A 23 -8.62 -4.10 6.04
C GLY A 23 -9.01 -2.77 5.38
N PRO A 24 -8.14 -1.75 5.29
CA PRO A 24 -8.58 -0.43 4.79
C PRO A 24 -9.07 -0.44 3.34
N ALA A 25 -8.43 -1.18 2.43
CA ALA A 25 -8.84 -1.26 1.02
C ALA A 25 -9.89 -2.37 0.83
N THR A 26 -11.14 -2.03 1.09
CA THR A 26 -12.32 -2.91 0.98
C THR A 26 -12.84 -3.02 -0.45
N PRO A 27 -13.70 -4.00 -0.75
CA PRO A 27 -14.45 -4.04 -2.01
C PRO A 27 -15.25 -2.76 -2.27
N GLU A 28 -15.89 -2.20 -1.24
CA GLU A 28 -16.71 -0.99 -1.34
C GLU A 28 -15.86 0.23 -1.72
N LEU A 29 -14.67 0.37 -1.10
CA LEU A 29 -13.74 1.46 -1.43
C LEU A 29 -13.25 1.33 -2.88
N ALA A 30 -12.82 0.14 -3.27
CA ALA A 30 -12.35 -0.12 -4.63
C ALA A 30 -13.44 0.18 -5.67
N ALA A 31 -14.65 -0.30 -5.46
CA ALA A 31 -15.78 -0.05 -6.35
C ALA A 31 -16.16 1.45 -6.41
N ALA A 32 -16.17 2.15 -5.26
CA ALA A 32 -16.51 3.58 -5.22
C ALA A 32 -15.50 4.44 -6.01
N VAL A 33 -14.19 4.15 -5.88
CA VAL A 33 -13.14 4.84 -6.65
C VAL A 33 -13.24 4.53 -8.15
N SER A 34 -13.46 3.26 -8.51
CA SER A 34 -13.63 2.84 -9.91
C SER A 34 -14.87 3.49 -10.55
N ASN A 35 -15.99 3.53 -9.85
CA ASN A 35 -17.21 4.21 -10.30
C ASN A 35 -17.03 5.74 -10.43
N ALA A 36 -16.15 6.34 -9.64
CA ALA A 36 -15.78 7.75 -9.75
C ALA A 36 -14.81 8.04 -10.92
N GLY A 37 -14.29 7.01 -11.58
CA GLY A 37 -13.42 7.13 -12.77
C GLY A 37 -11.93 7.01 -12.49
N GLY A 38 -11.51 6.67 -11.26
CA GLY A 38 -10.14 6.27 -10.91
C GLY A 38 -9.94 4.76 -11.02
N LEU A 39 -8.81 4.26 -10.54
CA LEU A 39 -8.51 2.84 -10.37
C LEU A 39 -8.63 2.48 -8.88
N GLY A 40 -9.73 1.87 -8.48
CA GLY A 40 -9.89 1.31 -7.14
C GLY A 40 -9.08 0.01 -7.00
N THR A 41 -8.44 -0.21 -5.85
CA THR A 41 -7.56 -1.36 -5.66
C THR A 41 -7.90 -2.12 -4.38
N LEU A 42 -8.21 -3.41 -4.49
CA LEU A 42 -8.35 -4.32 -3.35
C LEU A 42 -6.96 -4.63 -2.76
N GLY A 43 -6.76 -4.44 -1.48
CA GLY A 43 -5.52 -4.81 -0.78
C GLY A 43 -5.55 -6.26 -0.29
N ALA A 44 -5.18 -7.23 -1.14
CA ALA A 44 -5.39 -8.65 -0.89
C ALA A 44 -4.18 -9.38 -0.24
N GLY A 45 -3.05 -8.70 -0.02
CA GLY A 45 -1.79 -9.34 0.38
C GLY A 45 -1.84 -10.24 1.62
N TYR A 46 -2.81 -10.04 2.54
CA TYR A 46 -2.99 -10.88 3.74
C TYR A 46 -4.25 -11.76 3.70
N MET A 47 -5.01 -11.72 2.62
CA MET A 47 -6.28 -12.44 2.52
C MET A 47 -6.05 -13.91 2.14
N ALA A 48 -6.87 -14.81 2.69
CA ALA A 48 -6.90 -16.19 2.18
C ALA A 48 -7.47 -16.22 0.74
N PRO A 49 -7.06 -17.15 -0.12
CA PRO A 49 -7.51 -17.20 -1.51
C PRO A 49 -9.03 -17.18 -1.70
N LYS A 50 -9.76 -17.88 -0.82
CA LYS A 50 -11.23 -17.88 -0.81
C LYS A 50 -11.83 -16.49 -0.56
N ASP A 51 -11.19 -15.72 0.33
CA ASP A 51 -11.64 -14.38 0.70
C ASP A 51 -11.31 -13.36 -0.40
N VAL A 52 -10.15 -13.53 -1.08
CA VAL A 52 -9.81 -12.78 -2.31
C VAL A 52 -10.88 -12.99 -3.37
N LYS A 53 -11.27 -14.25 -3.62
CA LYS A 53 -12.32 -14.59 -4.59
C LYS A 53 -13.66 -13.94 -4.25
N ALA A 54 -14.07 -14.02 -2.99
CA ALA A 54 -15.32 -13.40 -2.52
C ALA A 54 -15.29 -11.87 -2.69
N ALA A 55 -14.18 -11.22 -2.31
CA ALA A 55 -14.01 -9.78 -2.44
C ALA A 55 -14.02 -9.31 -3.91
N ILE A 56 -13.34 -10.03 -4.83
CA ILE A 56 -13.37 -9.72 -6.26
C ILE A 56 -14.81 -9.79 -6.80
N ARG A 57 -15.57 -10.80 -6.42
CA ARG A 57 -16.97 -10.95 -6.86
C ARG A 57 -17.84 -9.83 -6.32
N SER A 58 -17.66 -9.47 -5.05
CA SER A 58 -18.36 -8.32 -4.46
C SER A 58 -18.04 -7.01 -5.20
N ILE A 59 -16.78 -6.77 -5.60
CA ILE A 59 -16.44 -5.59 -6.43
C ILE A 59 -17.21 -5.64 -7.75
N LYS A 60 -17.24 -6.78 -8.44
CA LYS A 60 -17.93 -6.93 -9.74
C LYS A 60 -19.44 -6.74 -9.66
N GLU A 61 -20.05 -7.01 -8.51
CA GLU A 61 -21.47 -6.71 -8.26
C GLU A 61 -21.71 -5.21 -8.11
N MET A 62 -20.74 -4.44 -7.59
CA MET A 62 -20.85 -3.01 -7.33
C MET A 62 -20.38 -2.13 -8.49
N THR A 63 -19.53 -2.65 -9.40
CA THR A 63 -18.99 -1.88 -10.53
C THR A 63 -18.69 -2.74 -11.75
N ALA A 64 -18.99 -2.17 -12.94
CA ALA A 64 -18.53 -2.69 -14.23
C ALA A 64 -17.23 -2.00 -14.71
N LYS A 65 -16.65 -1.10 -13.90
CA LYS A 65 -15.44 -0.35 -14.26
C LYS A 65 -14.19 -1.13 -13.88
N PRO A 66 -13.02 -0.86 -14.52
CA PRO A 66 -11.77 -1.48 -14.16
C PRO A 66 -11.43 -1.24 -12.68
N PHE A 67 -10.85 -2.27 -12.06
CA PHE A 67 -10.31 -2.23 -10.70
C PHE A 67 -9.04 -3.08 -10.65
N ALA A 68 -8.23 -2.88 -9.62
CA ALA A 68 -7.01 -3.64 -9.39
C ALA A 68 -7.09 -4.52 -8.14
N VAL A 69 -6.26 -5.56 -8.12
CA VAL A 69 -5.95 -6.34 -6.91
C VAL A 69 -4.46 -6.21 -6.61
N ASN A 70 -4.11 -5.83 -5.38
CA ASN A 70 -2.74 -5.78 -4.93
C ASN A 70 -2.35 -7.05 -4.19
N LEU A 71 -1.26 -7.69 -4.61
CA LEU A 71 -0.66 -8.85 -3.97
C LEU A 71 0.77 -8.55 -3.52
N PHE A 72 1.22 -9.26 -2.50
CA PHE A 72 2.59 -9.21 -2.01
C PHE A 72 3.39 -10.36 -2.61
N LEU A 73 4.41 -10.03 -3.38
CA LEU A 73 5.35 -11.03 -3.87
C LEU A 73 6.13 -11.63 -2.69
N PRO A 74 6.34 -12.95 -2.68
CA PRO A 74 7.15 -13.57 -1.64
C PRO A 74 8.59 -13.04 -1.65
N GLU A 75 9.10 -12.78 -0.47
CA GLU A 75 10.52 -12.48 -0.23
C GLU A 75 11.19 -13.73 0.36
N GLU A 76 12.43 -13.98 -0.01
CA GLU A 76 13.25 -14.96 0.70
C GLU A 76 13.70 -14.36 2.03
N PHE A 77 13.57 -15.11 3.10
CA PHE A 77 14.03 -14.69 4.42
C PHE A 77 14.62 -15.87 5.18
N ALA A 78 15.70 -15.60 5.88
CA ALA A 78 16.25 -16.51 6.89
C ALA A 78 15.76 -16.04 8.26
N PHE A 79 15.49 -16.98 9.15
CA PHE A 79 15.13 -16.67 10.52
C PHE A 79 15.85 -17.60 11.50
N ASP A 80 16.15 -17.06 12.67
CA ASP A 80 16.70 -17.82 13.78
C ASP A 80 15.57 -18.18 14.77
N LYS A 81 15.49 -19.46 15.12
CA LYS A 81 14.51 -19.96 16.09
C LYS A 81 14.66 -19.25 17.44
N LYS A 82 15.88 -19.01 17.89
CA LYS A 82 16.16 -18.30 19.14
C LYS A 82 15.67 -16.85 19.10
N GLN A 83 15.82 -16.18 17.96
CA GLN A 83 15.27 -14.83 17.74
C GLN A 83 13.75 -14.81 17.89
N ILE A 84 13.04 -15.81 17.34
CA ILE A 84 11.60 -15.94 17.49
C ILE A 84 11.22 -16.16 18.95
N GLU A 85 11.88 -17.10 19.64
CA GLU A 85 11.65 -17.42 21.07
C GLU A 85 11.85 -16.19 21.96
N ASN A 86 12.93 -15.42 21.73
CA ASN A 86 13.20 -14.16 22.44
C ASN A 86 12.09 -13.14 22.22
N MET A 87 11.63 -12.99 20.97
CA MET A 87 10.56 -12.05 20.64
C MET A 87 9.22 -12.49 21.25
N GLU A 88 8.88 -13.78 21.23
CA GLU A 88 7.68 -14.29 21.89
C GLU A 88 7.69 -14.02 23.39
N ALA A 89 8.84 -14.23 24.04
CA ALA A 89 9.01 -13.94 25.46
C ALA A 89 8.81 -12.43 25.77
N MET A 90 9.37 -11.55 24.93
CA MET A 90 9.20 -10.10 25.05
C MET A 90 7.74 -9.69 24.85
N LEU A 91 7.08 -10.22 23.82
CA LEU A 91 5.68 -9.91 23.50
C LEU A 91 4.70 -10.42 24.57
N LYS A 92 5.10 -11.34 25.43
CA LYS A 92 4.25 -11.89 26.50
C LYS A 92 3.69 -10.80 27.41
N GLY A 93 4.52 -9.86 27.86
CA GLY A 93 4.08 -8.75 28.72
C GLY A 93 3.05 -7.84 28.05
N TYR A 94 3.17 -7.59 26.73
CA TYR A 94 2.17 -6.83 25.97
C TYR A 94 0.87 -7.60 25.81
N LYS A 95 0.94 -8.90 25.55
CA LYS A 95 -0.22 -9.77 25.40
C LYS A 95 -1.01 -9.85 26.73
N GLU A 96 -0.31 -9.95 27.86
CA GLU A 96 -0.93 -9.93 29.22
C GLU A 96 -1.62 -8.60 29.49
N ARG A 97 -1.01 -7.45 29.19
CA ARG A 97 -1.63 -6.12 29.32
C ARG A 97 -2.93 -6.00 28.51
N LEU A 98 -2.95 -6.62 27.34
CA LEU A 98 -4.14 -6.67 26.48
C LEU A 98 -5.07 -7.83 26.86
N GLY A 99 -4.88 -8.51 28.01
CA GLY A 99 -5.72 -9.60 28.51
C GLY A 99 -5.91 -10.72 27.50
N MET A 100 -4.87 -11.01 26.74
CA MET A 100 -4.88 -12.14 25.82
C MET A 100 -4.64 -13.42 26.61
N GLU A 101 -5.63 -14.30 26.66
CA GLU A 101 -5.44 -15.64 27.18
C GLU A 101 -4.53 -16.43 26.25
N ARG A 102 -3.47 -17.04 26.80
CA ARG A 102 -2.47 -17.92 26.18
C ARG A 102 -2.47 -17.85 24.64
N PRO A 103 -1.67 -16.95 24.03
CA PRO A 103 -1.55 -16.92 22.58
C PRO A 103 -1.03 -18.27 22.10
N ALA A 104 -1.59 -18.76 20.99
CA ALA A 104 -1.06 -19.94 20.35
C ALA A 104 0.43 -19.69 19.99
N PRO A 105 1.32 -20.68 20.19
CA PRO A 105 2.71 -20.59 19.76
C PRO A 105 2.77 -20.26 18.26
N PHE A 106 3.82 -19.55 17.85
CA PHE A 106 4.08 -19.34 16.42
C PHE A 106 4.35 -20.70 15.74
N THR A 107 3.49 -21.09 14.81
CA THR A 107 3.57 -22.39 14.11
C THR A 107 4.21 -22.29 12.73
N GLY A 108 4.68 -21.10 12.34
CA GLY A 108 5.21 -20.84 11.02
C GLY A 108 4.38 -19.86 10.21
N TRP A 109 4.87 -19.55 9.03
CA TRP A 109 4.20 -18.70 8.05
C TRP A 109 4.17 -19.40 6.68
N THR A 110 3.05 -19.31 6.01
CA THR A 110 2.86 -19.87 4.66
C THR A 110 2.38 -18.77 3.74
N SER A 111 3.03 -18.62 2.59
CA SER A 111 2.58 -17.72 1.54
C SER A 111 1.39 -18.33 0.80
N HIS A 112 0.35 -17.56 0.61
CA HIS A 112 -0.79 -17.91 -0.27
C HIS A 112 -0.68 -17.23 -1.64
N PHE A 113 0.47 -16.68 -1.96
CA PHE A 113 0.62 -15.84 -3.16
C PHE A 113 0.22 -16.57 -4.44
N GLN A 114 0.66 -17.82 -4.63
CA GLN A 114 0.37 -18.55 -5.86
C GLN A 114 -1.13 -18.81 -6.03
N GLU A 115 -1.81 -19.24 -4.97
CA GLU A 115 -3.26 -19.47 -4.98
C GLU A 115 -4.03 -18.14 -5.15
N GLN A 116 -3.55 -17.04 -4.56
CA GLN A 116 -4.12 -15.71 -4.77
C GLN A 116 -3.99 -15.26 -6.23
N LEU A 117 -2.82 -15.48 -6.84
CA LEU A 117 -2.57 -15.16 -8.24
C LEU A 117 -3.49 -15.97 -9.17
N ASP A 118 -3.67 -17.26 -8.90
CA ASP A 118 -4.57 -18.13 -9.63
C ASP A 118 -6.03 -17.64 -9.55
N VAL A 119 -6.46 -17.19 -8.38
CA VAL A 119 -7.79 -16.59 -8.18
C VAL A 119 -7.94 -15.31 -9.00
N VAL A 120 -6.94 -14.41 -8.99
CA VAL A 120 -6.96 -13.16 -9.76
C VAL A 120 -7.13 -13.43 -11.26
N ILE A 121 -6.40 -14.42 -11.79
CA ILE A 121 -6.48 -14.83 -13.18
C ILE A 121 -7.85 -15.48 -13.49
N GLN A 122 -8.29 -16.46 -12.67
CA GLN A 122 -9.58 -17.14 -12.85
C GLN A 122 -10.78 -16.17 -12.81
N GLU A 123 -10.72 -15.20 -11.92
CA GLU A 123 -11.76 -14.15 -11.80
C GLU A 123 -11.56 -13.03 -12.83
N LYS A 124 -10.62 -13.12 -13.78
CA LYS A 124 -10.40 -12.15 -14.87
C LYS A 124 -10.32 -10.70 -14.35
N VAL A 125 -9.49 -10.48 -13.33
CA VAL A 125 -9.24 -9.14 -12.80
C VAL A 125 -8.44 -8.35 -13.84
N PRO A 126 -8.86 -7.14 -14.24
CA PRO A 126 -8.21 -6.43 -15.34
C PRO A 126 -6.82 -5.89 -15.01
N VAL A 127 -6.55 -5.57 -13.74
CA VAL A 127 -5.27 -4.98 -13.32
C VAL A 127 -4.78 -5.68 -12.05
N ILE A 128 -3.51 -6.06 -12.01
CA ILE A 128 -2.84 -6.55 -10.80
C ILE A 128 -1.70 -5.60 -10.41
N SER A 129 -1.52 -5.36 -9.12
CA SER A 129 -0.35 -4.66 -8.64
C SER A 129 0.47 -5.50 -7.67
N PHE A 130 1.79 -5.36 -7.73
CA PHE A 130 2.75 -6.10 -6.91
C PHE A 130 3.54 -5.18 -5.98
N THR A 131 3.89 -5.70 -4.82
CA THR A 131 4.75 -5.02 -3.84
C THR A 131 5.75 -6.02 -3.26
N PHE A 132 6.93 -5.56 -2.85
CA PHE A 132 8.02 -6.24 -2.12
C PHE A 132 9.01 -7.04 -2.94
N ASN A 133 8.80 -7.29 -4.22
CA ASN A 133 9.75 -7.97 -5.09
C ASN A 133 9.44 -7.69 -6.55
N ALA A 134 10.24 -8.24 -7.46
CA ALA A 134 9.96 -8.28 -8.88
C ALA A 134 9.29 -9.61 -9.27
N PRO A 135 8.21 -9.59 -10.08
CA PRO A 135 7.62 -10.82 -10.60
C PRO A 135 8.56 -11.47 -11.62
N THR A 136 8.49 -12.80 -11.74
CA THR A 136 9.26 -13.53 -12.74
C THR A 136 8.73 -13.29 -14.15
N ALA A 137 9.59 -13.43 -15.18
CA ALA A 137 9.18 -13.32 -16.58
C ALA A 137 8.08 -14.35 -16.95
N GLU A 138 8.10 -15.54 -16.35
CA GLU A 138 7.05 -16.55 -16.52
C GLU A 138 5.71 -16.06 -15.99
N MET A 139 5.70 -15.48 -14.79
CA MET A 139 4.50 -14.90 -14.18
C MET A 139 3.91 -13.77 -15.04
N ILE A 140 4.75 -12.85 -15.50
CA ILE A 140 4.35 -11.77 -16.40
C ILE A 140 3.81 -12.33 -17.72
N GLY A 141 4.50 -13.29 -18.32
CA GLY A 141 4.04 -13.96 -19.55
C GLY A 141 2.67 -14.61 -19.39
N ARG A 142 2.40 -15.21 -18.23
CA ARG A 142 1.09 -15.80 -17.90
C ARG A 142 0.00 -14.74 -17.78
N LEU A 143 0.26 -13.64 -17.07
CA LEU A 143 -0.67 -12.52 -16.91
C LEU A 143 -0.99 -11.83 -18.26
N LYS A 144 0.03 -11.58 -19.07
CA LYS A 144 -0.14 -10.98 -20.41
C LYS A 144 -0.98 -11.83 -21.35
N LYS A 145 -0.88 -13.16 -21.31
CA LYS A 145 -1.74 -14.06 -22.10
C LYS A 145 -3.21 -13.91 -21.75
N GLU A 146 -3.52 -13.58 -20.50
CA GLU A 146 -4.89 -13.36 -20.02
C GLU A 146 -5.33 -11.88 -20.14
N GLY A 147 -4.51 -11.01 -20.73
CA GLY A 147 -4.81 -9.59 -20.90
C GLY A 147 -4.81 -8.78 -19.60
N VAL A 148 -4.13 -9.27 -18.56
CA VAL A 148 -4.05 -8.60 -17.26
C VAL A 148 -2.93 -7.56 -17.29
N ILE A 149 -3.26 -6.31 -16.98
CA ILE A 149 -2.30 -5.21 -16.85
C ILE A 149 -1.57 -5.34 -15.52
N THR A 150 -0.25 -5.13 -15.55
CA THR A 150 0.63 -5.32 -14.40
C THR A 150 1.22 -4.00 -13.91
N ILE A 151 1.14 -3.74 -12.60
CA ILE A 151 1.77 -2.62 -11.93
C ILE A 151 2.72 -3.17 -10.86
N ALA A 152 3.89 -2.57 -10.67
CA ALA A 152 4.76 -2.94 -9.56
C ALA A 152 5.33 -1.70 -8.87
N THR A 153 5.62 -1.84 -7.56
CA THR A 153 6.14 -0.75 -6.75
C THR A 153 7.67 -0.73 -6.81
N ALA A 154 8.24 0.46 -7.10
CA ALA A 154 9.66 0.75 -7.01
C ALA A 154 9.93 1.89 -6.03
N THR A 155 11.02 1.81 -5.29
CA THR A 155 11.51 2.83 -4.36
C THR A 155 12.83 3.44 -4.79
N THR A 156 13.46 2.88 -5.83
CA THR A 156 14.70 3.34 -6.46
C THR A 156 14.61 3.24 -7.98
N VAL A 157 15.52 3.92 -8.68
CA VAL A 157 15.63 3.81 -10.15
C VAL A 157 16.04 2.39 -10.58
N GLU A 158 16.95 1.77 -9.83
CA GLU A 158 17.40 0.40 -10.12
C GLU A 158 16.23 -0.59 -10.08
N GLU A 159 15.39 -0.50 -9.06
CA GLU A 159 14.16 -1.30 -8.97
C GLU A 159 13.22 -1.04 -10.16
N ALA A 160 13.03 0.22 -10.55
CA ALA A 160 12.16 0.58 -11.66
C ALA A 160 12.64 0.00 -12.99
N VAL A 161 13.93 0.12 -13.29
CA VAL A 161 14.55 -0.44 -14.52
C VAL A 161 14.44 -1.97 -14.54
N LEU A 162 14.67 -2.63 -13.40
CA LEU A 162 14.51 -4.07 -13.29
C LEU A 162 13.06 -4.51 -13.54
N LEU A 163 12.09 -3.79 -12.99
CA LEU A 163 10.66 -4.08 -13.19
C LEU A 163 10.24 -3.89 -14.65
N GLU A 164 10.69 -2.84 -15.31
CA GLU A 164 10.45 -2.64 -16.75
C GLU A 164 11.06 -3.77 -17.59
N ALA A 165 12.31 -4.15 -17.30
CA ALA A 165 12.98 -5.26 -17.96
C ALA A 165 12.27 -6.61 -17.74
N ALA A 166 11.63 -6.82 -16.60
CA ALA A 166 10.76 -7.97 -16.33
C ALA A 166 9.43 -7.92 -17.12
N GLY A 167 9.10 -6.79 -17.73
CA GLY A 167 7.93 -6.60 -18.58
C GLY A 167 6.68 -6.09 -17.85
N ILE A 168 6.84 -5.39 -16.73
CA ILE A 168 5.77 -4.68 -16.03
C ILE A 168 5.22 -3.55 -16.91
N ASP A 169 3.89 -3.34 -16.91
CA ASP A 169 3.23 -2.36 -17.77
C ASP A 169 3.20 -0.94 -17.18
N ALA A 170 3.28 -0.77 -15.85
CA ALA A 170 3.40 0.53 -15.18
C ALA A 170 4.11 0.40 -13.82
N ILE A 171 4.80 1.46 -13.39
CA ILE A 171 5.60 1.48 -12.15
C ILE A 171 5.01 2.46 -11.16
N ALA A 172 4.72 2.00 -9.93
CA ALA A 172 4.36 2.85 -8.81
C ALA A 172 5.62 3.31 -8.08
N ALA A 173 6.06 4.54 -8.35
CA ALA A 173 7.22 5.19 -7.73
C ALA A 173 6.87 5.60 -6.29
N GLN A 174 7.30 4.83 -5.29
CA GLN A 174 6.98 5.04 -3.89
C GLN A 174 8.01 5.94 -3.21
N GLY A 175 7.71 7.22 -3.06
CA GLY A 175 8.51 8.17 -2.29
C GLY A 175 8.57 7.84 -0.79
N SER A 176 9.55 8.39 -0.10
CA SER A 176 9.78 8.18 1.34
C SER A 176 8.63 8.67 2.22
N GLU A 177 7.78 9.56 1.72
CA GLU A 177 6.61 10.12 2.41
C GLU A 177 5.45 9.13 2.54
N ALA A 178 5.47 8.03 1.78
CA ALA A 178 4.40 7.04 1.76
C ALA A 178 4.15 6.41 3.14
N GLY A 179 2.88 6.16 3.44
CA GLY A 179 2.44 5.40 4.61
C GLY A 179 2.50 3.88 4.38
N GLY A 180 2.53 3.13 5.47
CA GLY A 180 2.68 1.68 5.43
C GLY A 180 4.09 1.24 5.07
N HIS A 181 4.22 0.00 4.62
CA HIS A 181 5.52 -0.62 4.34
C HIS A 181 6.24 0.03 3.15
N ARG A 182 7.56 0.14 3.28
CA ARG A 182 8.42 0.41 2.13
C ARG A 182 8.36 -0.78 1.17
N GLY A 183 8.18 -0.48 -0.11
CA GLY A 183 8.17 -1.50 -1.17
C GLY A 183 9.56 -1.96 -1.61
N THR A 184 10.61 -1.47 -0.97
CA THR A 184 12.03 -1.72 -1.31
C THR A 184 12.34 -3.22 -1.36
N PHE A 185 13.02 -3.65 -2.42
CA PHE A 185 13.45 -5.04 -2.62
C PHE A 185 14.89 -5.16 -3.16
N ILE A 186 15.55 -4.05 -3.51
CA ILE A 186 16.97 -3.99 -3.85
C ILE A 186 17.69 -3.07 -2.86
N GLY A 187 18.78 -3.54 -2.29
CA GLY A 187 19.59 -2.77 -1.35
C GLY A 187 18.96 -2.60 0.04
N SER A 188 19.39 -1.57 0.77
CA SER A 188 18.86 -1.30 2.10
C SER A 188 17.65 -0.36 2.07
N GLU A 189 16.69 -0.59 2.97
CA GLU A 189 15.51 0.25 3.10
C GLU A 189 15.86 1.71 3.43
N ASP A 190 16.97 1.96 4.16
CA ASP A 190 17.41 3.31 4.52
C ASP A 190 17.93 4.09 3.30
N GLN A 191 18.66 3.43 2.40
CA GLN A 191 19.14 4.05 1.16
C GLN A 191 17.99 4.37 0.19
N ALA A 192 16.90 3.62 0.27
CA ALA A 192 15.70 3.80 -0.54
C ALA A 192 14.73 4.86 0.03
N LEU A 193 15.11 5.62 1.06
CA LEU A 193 14.31 6.73 1.60
C LEU A 193 14.46 7.99 0.76
N ILE A 194 14.10 7.90 -0.52
CA ILE A 194 14.17 9.01 -1.47
C ILE A 194 12.80 9.72 -1.48
N GLY A 195 12.82 11.06 -1.32
CA GLY A 195 11.60 11.87 -1.37
C GLY A 195 10.98 11.93 -2.76
N SER A 196 9.66 12.05 -2.84
CA SER A 196 8.91 12.02 -4.10
C SER A 196 9.38 13.05 -5.12
N ILE A 197 9.78 14.25 -4.67
CA ILE A 197 10.24 15.34 -5.54
C ILE A 197 11.50 14.97 -6.35
N ALA A 198 12.36 14.11 -5.78
CA ALA A 198 13.56 13.61 -6.45
C ALA A 198 13.30 12.28 -7.16
N LEU A 199 12.56 11.36 -6.51
CA LEU A 199 12.37 9.99 -7.01
C LEU A 199 11.56 9.96 -8.32
N ILE A 200 10.48 10.74 -8.39
CA ILE A 200 9.56 10.70 -9.54
C ILE A 200 10.27 11.05 -10.85
N PRO A 201 10.96 12.21 -10.99
CA PRO A 201 11.62 12.53 -12.24
C PRO A 201 12.76 11.55 -12.56
N LEU A 202 13.53 11.09 -11.56
CA LEU A 202 14.59 10.12 -11.78
C LEU A 202 14.07 8.80 -12.37
N ILE A 203 12.93 8.30 -11.90
CA ILE A 203 12.30 7.11 -12.47
C ILE A 203 11.68 7.42 -13.84
N ALA A 204 10.96 8.54 -13.98
CA ALA A 204 10.33 8.91 -15.24
C ALA A 204 11.31 9.09 -16.40
N ASP A 205 12.52 9.56 -16.10
CA ASP A 205 13.61 9.70 -17.11
C ASP A 205 14.29 8.35 -17.42
N ALA A 206 14.21 7.37 -16.51
CA ALA A 206 14.93 6.09 -16.64
C ALA A 206 14.10 4.97 -17.29
N VAL A 207 12.77 5.08 -17.31
CA VAL A 207 11.88 4.04 -17.85
C VAL A 207 10.94 4.59 -18.91
N SER A 208 10.46 3.72 -19.80
CA SER A 208 9.53 4.07 -20.88
C SER A 208 8.07 3.78 -20.53
N VAL A 209 7.82 2.94 -19.52
CA VAL A 209 6.46 2.61 -19.05
C VAL A 209 5.87 3.74 -18.19
N PRO A 210 4.53 3.88 -18.12
CA PRO A 210 3.90 4.88 -17.27
C PRO A 210 4.33 4.81 -15.81
N VAL A 211 4.66 5.98 -15.22
CA VAL A 211 5.04 6.12 -13.81
C VAL A 211 3.86 6.66 -13.01
N ILE A 212 3.52 5.99 -11.90
CA ILE A 212 2.48 6.36 -10.97
C ILE A 212 3.16 6.91 -9.71
N ALA A 213 3.02 8.20 -9.42
CA ALA A 213 3.61 8.80 -8.23
C ALA A 213 2.85 8.38 -6.97
N ALA A 214 3.56 7.86 -5.97
CA ALA A 214 3.00 7.43 -4.69
C ALA A 214 3.80 7.97 -3.50
N GLY A 215 3.12 8.50 -2.49
CA GLY A 215 3.74 9.04 -1.29
C GLY A 215 3.47 10.53 -1.08
N GLY A 216 2.91 10.88 0.09
CA GLY A 216 2.64 12.26 0.48
C GLY A 216 1.51 12.99 -0.28
N ILE A 217 0.98 12.41 -1.35
CA ILE A 217 -0.06 13.02 -2.19
C ILE A 217 -1.42 12.89 -1.52
N MET A 218 -2.04 14.03 -1.16
CA MET A 218 -3.28 14.06 -0.40
C MET A 218 -4.38 14.88 -1.08
N ASP A 219 -4.00 15.82 -1.95
CA ASP A 219 -4.90 16.72 -2.66
C ASP A 219 -4.35 17.10 -4.05
N ALA A 220 -5.08 17.96 -4.76
CA ALA A 220 -4.76 18.37 -6.11
C ALA A 220 -3.43 19.11 -6.27
N ARG A 221 -2.90 19.72 -5.22
CA ARG A 221 -1.56 20.36 -5.25
C ARG A 221 -0.47 19.32 -5.43
N GLY A 222 -0.55 18.24 -4.63
CA GLY A 222 0.36 17.10 -4.76
C GLY A 222 0.20 16.38 -6.09
N MET A 223 -1.04 16.22 -6.59
CA MET A 223 -1.31 15.66 -7.92
C MET A 223 -0.69 16.50 -9.03
N ALA A 224 -0.87 17.83 -9.01
CA ALA A 224 -0.29 18.73 -10.01
C ALA A 224 1.24 18.68 -10.00
N ALA A 225 1.85 18.69 -8.81
CA ALA A 225 3.29 18.58 -8.65
C ALA A 225 3.82 17.25 -9.21
N ALA A 226 3.18 16.12 -8.88
CA ALA A 226 3.60 14.80 -9.36
C ALA A 226 3.52 14.68 -10.90
N LEU A 227 2.45 15.19 -11.51
CA LEU A 227 2.31 15.20 -12.96
C LEU A 227 3.34 16.11 -13.63
N ALA A 228 3.66 17.27 -13.03
CA ALA A 228 4.71 18.17 -13.51
C ALA A 228 6.11 17.55 -13.41
N LEU A 229 6.33 16.61 -12.46
CA LEU A 229 7.57 15.84 -12.32
C LEU A 229 7.68 14.64 -13.28
N GLY A 230 6.71 14.45 -14.18
CA GLY A 230 6.74 13.40 -15.20
C GLY A 230 5.91 12.16 -14.89
N ALA A 231 5.17 12.12 -13.76
CA ALA A 231 4.26 11.02 -13.49
C ALA A 231 3.08 11.02 -14.48
N SER A 232 2.61 9.83 -14.87
CA SER A 232 1.41 9.63 -15.70
C SER A 232 0.13 9.51 -14.88
N ALA A 233 0.25 9.21 -13.57
CA ALA A 233 -0.86 9.10 -12.62
C ALA A 233 -0.35 9.30 -11.18
N VAL A 234 -1.30 9.40 -10.24
CA VAL A 234 -1.01 9.49 -8.81
C VAL A 234 -1.69 8.38 -8.04
N GLN A 235 -0.99 7.80 -7.06
CA GLN A 235 -1.52 6.79 -6.15
C GLN A 235 -1.63 7.36 -4.74
N LEU A 236 -2.85 7.38 -4.19
CA LEU A 236 -3.15 7.89 -2.87
C LEU A 236 -3.55 6.74 -1.92
N GLY A 237 -2.89 6.65 -0.77
CA GLY A 237 -3.25 5.72 0.30
C GLY A 237 -3.97 6.44 1.43
N THR A 238 -3.23 7.24 2.21
CA THR A 238 -3.71 7.91 3.43
C THR A 238 -4.94 8.80 3.19
N ALA A 239 -5.05 9.44 2.03
CA ALA A 239 -6.22 10.22 1.67
C ALA A 239 -7.49 9.37 1.61
N PHE A 240 -7.41 8.16 1.04
CA PHE A 240 -8.51 7.21 0.99
C PHE A 240 -8.71 6.41 2.28
N LEU A 241 -7.70 6.34 3.16
CA LEU A 241 -7.83 5.66 4.45
C LEU A 241 -8.91 6.28 5.33
N ALA A 242 -9.06 7.62 5.28
CA ALA A 242 -10.11 8.35 6.00
C ALA A 242 -11.47 8.35 5.28
N ALA A 243 -11.56 7.78 4.07
CA ALA A 243 -12.83 7.70 3.32
C ALA A 243 -13.89 6.88 4.06
N GLU A 244 -15.17 7.16 3.78
CA GLU A 244 -16.30 6.48 4.43
C GLU A 244 -16.31 4.99 4.13
N GLU A 245 -16.04 4.61 2.88
CA GLU A 245 -16.00 3.24 2.38
C GLU A 245 -14.75 2.44 2.81
N SER A 246 -13.73 3.13 3.35
CA SER A 246 -12.54 2.45 3.88
C SER A 246 -12.89 1.58 5.09
N GLY A 247 -12.39 0.35 5.12
CA GLY A 247 -12.49 -0.57 6.25
C GLY A 247 -11.50 -0.30 7.37
N ALA A 248 -10.76 0.82 7.34
CA ALA A 248 -9.87 1.18 8.42
C ALA A 248 -10.64 1.31 9.75
N HIS A 249 -10.04 0.77 10.81
CA HIS A 249 -10.63 0.83 12.14
C HIS A 249 -10.98 2.28 12.54
N PRO A 250 -12.11 2.56 13.21
CA PRO A 250 -12.51 3.93 13.59
C PRO A 250 -11.42 4.70 14.35
N VAL A 251 -10.70 4.04 15.26
CA VAL A 251 -9.55 4.61 15.98
C VAL A 251 -8.43 5.01 15.03
N HIS A 252 -8.15 4.22 13.99
CA HIS A 252 -7.14 4.54 12.98
C HIS A 252 -7.57 5.75 12.15
N LYS A 253 -8.82 5.77 11.65
CA LYS A 253 -9.36 6.94 10.94
C LYS A 253 -9.26 8.21 11.78
N LYS A 254 -9.65 8.12 13.07
CA LYS A 254 -9.55 9.24 14.02
C LYS A 254 -8.10 9.68 14.20
N ALA A 255 -7.16 8.75 14.43
CA ALA A 255 -5.75 9.07 14.60
C ALA A 255 -5.16 9.79 13.37
N VAL A 256 -5.54 9.39 12.15
CA VAL A 256 -5.12 10.07 10.91
C VAL A 256 -5.66 11.50 10.85
N LEU A 257 -6.95 11.71 11.16
CA LEU A 257 -7.59 13.03 11.10
C LEU A 257 -7.08 14.01 12.17
N GLU A 258 -6.56 13.50 13.29
CA GLU A 258 -6.03 14.29 14.41
C GLU A 258 -4.50 14.40 14.40
N SER A 259 -3.82 13.73 13.45
CA SER A 259 -2.35 13.69 13.41
C SER A 259 -1.73 15.04 13.04
N LYS A 260 -0.53 15.25 13.54
CA LYS A 260 0.36 16.34 13.13
C LYS A 260 1.45 15.77 12.20
N GLU A 261 2.08 16.63 11.42
CA GLU A 261 3.20 16.26 10.53
C GLU A 261 4.39 15.64 11.27
N THR A 262 4.52 15.97 12.55
CA THR A 262 5.58 15.47 13.43
C THR A 262 5.26 14.13 14.10
N ASP A 263 4.04 13.60 13.94
CA ASP A 263 3.65 12.32 14.57
C ASP A 263 4.04 11.08 13.74
N LEU A 264 4.41 11.29 12.48
CA LEU A 264 4.69 10.19 11.55
C LEU A 264 6.14 9.68 11.70
N ARG A 265 6.30 8.38 11.96
CA ARG A 265 7.60 7.74 12.18
C ARG A 265 7.74 6.48 11.33
N LEU A 266 8.99 6.16 10.99
CA LEU A 266 9.37 4.85 10.45
C LEU A 266 9.59 3.86 11.59
N THR A 267 9.19 2.63 11.38
CA THR A 267 9.35 1.55 12.38
C THR A 267 9.39 0.18 11.71
N LYS A 268 10.08 -0.76 12.33
CA LYS A 268 10.03 -2.20 12.03
C LYS A 268 9.26 -2.97 13.13
N ALA A 269 8.84 -2.31 14.19
CA ALA A 269 8.28 -2.91 15.41
C ALA A 269 7.16 -3.92 15.17
N PHE A 270 6.23 -3.59 14.27
CA PHE A 270 5.05 -4.42 14.02
C PHE A 270 5.29 -5.57 13.05
N SER A 271 6.20 -5.40 12.09
CA SER A 271 6.26 -6.33 10.95
C SER A 271 7.65 -6.87 10.62
N GLY A 272 8.72 -6.29 11.18
CA GLY A 272 10.09 -6.63 10.80
C GLY A 272 10.56 -5.96 9.50
N LYS A 273 9.67 -5.31 8.75
CA LYS A 273 9.96 -4.51 7.56
C LYS A 273 9.65 -3.04 7.82
N MET A 274 10.48 -2.15 7.30
CA MET A 274 10.30 -0.71 7.51
C MET A 274 8.94 -0.23 6.99
N ALA A 275 8.20 0.46 7.86
CA ALA A 275 6.90 1.02 7.53
C ALA A 275 6.70 2.36 8.22
N ARG A 276 5.91 3.26 7.61
CA ARG A 276 5.57 4.56 8.18
C ARG A 276 4.17 4.56 8.77
N GLY A 277 4.07 5.06 10.01
CA GLY A 277 2.78 5.21 10.69
C GLY A 277 2.80 6.32 11.73
N ILE A 278 1.66 6.55 12.35
CA ILE A 278 1.52 7.46 13.48
C ILE A 278 2.17 6.80 14.69
N SER A 279 3.11 7.52 15.33
CA SER A 279 3.85 7.06 16.50
C SER A 279 2.90 6.72 17.64
N ASN A 280 3.23 5.65 18.35
CA ASN A 280 2.51 5.21 19.52
C ASN A 280 3.46 4.50 20.50
N ARG A 281 2.93 4.14 21.66
CA ARG A 281 3.72 3.55 22.74
C ARG A 281 4.47 2.27 22.30
N PHE A 282 3.83 1.38 21.55
CA PHE A 282 4.49 0.15 21.10
C PHE A 282 5.69 0.44 20.19
N MET A 283 5.56 1.40 19.28
CA MET A 283 6.68 1.80 18.42
C MET A 283 7.85 2.37 19.23
N GLU A 284 7.59 3.20 20.24
CA GLU A 284 8.63 3.80 21.06
C GLU A 284 9.31 2.76 21.98
N GLU A 285 8.54 1.86 22.62
CA GLU A 285 9.07 0.80 23.47
C GLU A 285 9.91 -0.22 22.68
N MET A 286 9.54 -0.49 21.40
CA MET A 286 10.26 -1.43 20.53
C MET A 286 11.47 -0.79 19.82
N LYS A 287 11.65 0.54 19.88
CA LYS A 287 12.70 1.26 19.17
C LYS A 287 14.12 0.86 19.57
N ALA A 288 14.32 0.42 20.82
CA ALA A 288 15.60 -0.02 21.35
C ALA A 288 15.94 -1.48 21.00
N ILE A 289 15.07 -2.17 20.26
CA ILE A 289 15.25 -3.58 19.91
C ILE A 289 15.81 -3.68 18.48
N ASP A 290 17.10 -3.99 18.38
CA ASP A 290 17.78 -4.11 17.09
C ASP A 290 17.55 -5.48 16.44
N ASP A 291 17.35 -6.54 17.24
CA ASP A 291 17.21 -7.92 16.77
C ASP A 291 15.73 -8.32 16.59
N LEU A 292 15.04 -7.62 15.68
CA LEU A 292 13.67 -7.95 15.32
C LEU A 292 13.63 -9.07 14.27
N PRO A 293 12.77 -10.10 14.44
CA PRO A 293 12.53 -11.08 13.39
C PRO A 293 12.17 -10.40 12.06
N PRO A 294 12.64 -10.92 10.91
CA PRO A 294 12.34 -10.32 9.62
C PRO A 294 10.84 -10.45 9.28
N TYR A 295 10.39 -9.63 8.33
CA TYR A 295 9.10 -9.84 7.68
C TYR A 295 9.16 -11.18 6.89
N PRO A 296 8.12 -12.02 6.94
CA PRO A 296 6.81 -11.80 7.57
C PRO A 296 6.67 -12.33 9.00
N ILE A 297 7.74 -12.82 9.63
CA ILE A 297 7.71 -13.47 10.94
C ILE A 297 7.24 -12.50 12.03
N GLN A 298 7.87 -11.34 12.15
CA GLN A 298 7.48 -10.33 13.14
C GLN A 298 6.02 -9.87 12.94
N ASN A 299 5.59 -9.74 11.68
CA ASN A 299 4.21 -9.42 11.36
C ASN A 299 3.22 -10.47 11.92
N ALA A 300 3.56 -11.75 11.82
CA ALA A 300 2.75 -12.84 12.36
C ALA A 300 2.74 -12.84 13.90
N LEU A 301 3.92 -12.68 14.54
CA LEU A 301 4.08 -12.63 16.00
C LEU A 301 3.26 -11.50 16.66
N THR A 302 3.16 -10.34 16.00
CA THR A 302 2.42 -9.18 16.52
C THR A 302 0.97 -9.13 16.07
N SER A 303 0.51 -9.99 15.16
CA SER A 303 -0.83 -9.92 14.57
C SER A 303 -1.95 -10.02 15.61
N GLY A 304 -1.83 -10.99 16.54
CA GLY A 304 -2.77 -11.18 17.63
C GLY A 304 -2.83 -9.98 18.58
N LEU A 305 -1.68 -9.40 18.92
CA LEU A 305 -1.56 -8.20 19.75
C LEU A 305 -2.30 -7.02 19.11
N ARG A 306 -2.04 -6.74 17.83
CA ARG A 306 -2.70 -5.67 17.08
C ARG A 306 -4.22 -5.86 16.99
N LYS A 307 -4.66 -7.12 16.79
CA LYS A 307 -6.09 -7.47 16.77
C LYS A 307 -6.75 -7.23 18.14
N ALA A 308 -6.10 -7.64 19.23
CA ALA A 308 -6.60 -7.43 20.59
C ALA A 308 -6.66 -5.92 20.94
N ALA A 309 -5.64 -5.15 20.54
CA ALA A 309 -5.64 -3.70 20.68
C ALA A 309 -6.80 -3.05 19.92
N GLY A 310 -7.02 -3.45 18.67
CA GLY A 310 -8.14 -2.99 17.85
C GLY A 310 -9.50 -3.26 18.52
N SER A 311 -9.74 -4.49 19.00
CA SER A 311 -10.99 -4.84 19.68
C SER A 311 -11.27 -3.99 20.93
N ARG A 312 -10.24 -3.40 21.56
CA ARG A 312 -10.33 -2.52 22.72
C ARG A 312 -10.30 -1.04 22.39
N GLY A 313 -10.07 -0.70 21.12
CA GLY A 313 -9.84 0.68 20.71
C GLY A 313 -8.55 1.29 21.28
N ASP A 314 -7.58 0.46 21.66
CA ASP A 314 -6.31 0.90 22.22
C ASP A 314 -5.32 1.22 21.12
N ARG A 315 -5.25 2.51 20.72
CA ARG A 315 -4.36 3.01 19.68
C ARG A 315 -2.87 2.76 19.96
N GLU A 316 -2.49 2.60 21.22
CA GLU A 316 -1.11 2.50 21.65
C GLU A 316 -0.42 1.20 21.20
N TYR A 317 -1.21 0.19 20.79
CA TYR A 317 -0.71 -1.10 20.30
C TYR A 317 -1.26 -1.48 18.91
N MET A 318 -1.89 -0.53 18.21
CA MET A 318 -2.35 -0.71 16.83
C MET A 318 -1.29 -0.25 15.83
N SER A 319 -1.18 -0.93 14.67
CA SER A 319 -0.39 -0.42 13.54
C SER A 319 -1.19 0.66 12.80
N LEU A 320 -0.89 1.92 13.08
CA LEU A 320 -1.60 3.07 12.54
C LEU A 320 -0.86 3.62 11.31
N TRP A 321 -0.83 2.82 10.22
CA TRP A 321 -0.11 3.18 9.00
C TRP A 321 -0.66 4.43 8.35
N ALA A 322 0.20 5.42 8.11
CA ALA A 322 -0.13 6.69 7.49
C ALA A 322 1.12 7.36 6.91
N GLY A 323 0.99 8.06 5.79
CA GLY A 323 2.05 8.85 5.17
C GLY A 323 2.22 10.22 5.80
N GLN A 324 3.29 10.91 5.44
CA GLN A 324 3.64 12.24 6.01
C GLN A 324 2.59 13.31 5.73
N GLY A 325 1.78 13.15 4.68
CA GLY A 325 0.67 14.06 4.38
C GLY A 325 -0.60 13.83 5.23
N ALA A 326 -0.59 12.93 6.22
CA ALA A 326 -1.78 12.56 7.01
C ALA A 326 -2.57 13.77 7.56
N PRO A 327 -1.96 14.87 8.02
CA PRO A 327 -2.71 16.05 8.50
C PRO A 327 -3.62 16.70 7.46
N LEU A 328 -3.43 16.41 6.18
CA LEU A 328 -4.30 16.90 5.09
C LEU A 328 -5.51 15.98 4.83
N ALA A 329 -5.63 14.86 5.54
CA ALA A 329 -6.74 13.92 5.38
C ALA A 329 -8.08 14.57 5.73
N LYS A 330 -9.12 14.20 4.97
CA LYS A 330 -10.50 14.66 5.21
C LYS A 330 -11.44 13.47 5.16
N ARG A 331 -12.33 13.37 6.13
CA ARG A 331 -13.41 12.37 6.09
C ARG A 331 -14.45 12.78 5.06
N ARG A 332 -14.63 11.95 4.04
CA ARG A 332 -15.63 12.13 2.97
C ARG A 332 -15.83 10.83 2.20
N PRO A 333 -16.91 10.68 1.42
CA PRO A 333 -17.03 9.59 0.47
C PRO A 333 -15.88 9.58 -0.54
N ALA A 334 -15.40 8.37 -0.92
CA ALA A 334 -14.29 8.21 -1.86
C ALA A 334 -14.59 8.88 -3.22
N ARG A 335 -15.83 8.82 -3.67
CA ARG A 335 -16.28 9.53 -4.87
C ARG A 335 -16.01 11.03 -4.80
N GLN A 336 -16.39 11.69 -3.70
CA GLN A 336 -16.16 13.13 -3.51
C GLN A 336 -14.66 13.47 -3.48
N LEU A 337 -13.83 12.57 -2.93
CA LEU A 337 -12.38 12.77 -2.95
C LEU A 337 -11.86 12.78 -4.39
N VAL A 338 -12.26 11.81 -5.24
CA VAL A 338 -11.85 11.75 -6.65
C VAL A 338 -12.35 13.00 -7.41
N GLU A 339 -13.62 13.37 -7.26
CA GLU A 339 -14.21 14.53 -7.93
C GLU A 339 -13.49 15.82 -7.52
N SER A 340 -13.26 16.03 -6.21
CA SER A 340 -12.54 17.22 -5.73
C SER A 340 -11.09 17.28 -6.20
N LEU A 341 -10.39 16.15 -6.29
CA LEU A 341 -9.04 16.10 -6.83
C LEU A 341 -8.97 16.62 -8.26
N ILE A 342 -9.92 16.21 -9.09
CA ILE A 342 -9.97 16.62 -10.51
C ILE A 342 -10.38 18.09 -10.66
N ASP A 343 -11.40 18.54 -9.94
CA ASP A 343 -11.89 19.91 -10.06
C ASP A 343 -10.86 20.93 -9.51
N ASP A 344 -10.20 20.61 -8.40
CA ASP A 344 -9.13 21.45 -7.86
C ASP A 344 -7.88 21.42 -8.76
N TYR A 345 -7.53 20.23 -9.35
CA TYR A 345 -6.42 20.13 -10.30
C TYR A 345 -6.63 21.05 -11.52
N LYS A 346 -7.82 21.05 -12.12
CA LYS A 346 -8.13 21.93 -13.26
C LYS A 346 -7.90 23.39 -12.90
N ARG A 347 -8.37 23.83 -11.71
CA ARG A 347 -8.17 25.21 -11.24
C ARG A 347 -6.71 25.56 -11.04
N ILE A 348 -5.90 24.63 -10.51
CA ILE A 348 -4.45 24.82 -10.36
C ILE A 348 -3.79 24.93 -11.72
N ALA A 349 -4.10 24.02 -12.65
CA ALA A 349 -3.51 24.02 -13.99
C ALA A 349 -3.83 25.31 -14.76
N GLU A 350 -5.07 25.81 -14.70
CA GLU A 350 -5.46 27.09 -15.28
C GLU A 350 -4.72 28.28 -14.65
N GLY A 351 -4.44 28.21 -13.34
CA GLY A 351 -3.68 29.23 -12.63
C GLY A 351 -2.20 29.28 -13.05
N LEU A 352 -1.58 28.10 -13.25
CA LEU A 352 -0.18 27.99 -13.68
C LEU A 352 0.05 28.46 -15.12
N VAL A 353 -0.94 28.27 -16.01
CA VAL A 353 -0.86 28.74 -17.42
C VAL A 353 -0.91 30.28 -17.53
N LYS A 354 -1.40 30.97 -16.50
CA LYS A 354 -1.49 32.45 -16.46
C LYS A 354 -0.22 33.13 -15.94
N LEU A 355 0.79 32.38 -15.48
CA LEU A 355 2.10 32.88 -15.07
C LEU A 355 3.06 32.91 -16.27
#